data_82c25702c35581add34f9c33e65a8a5f
#
_entry.id   82c25702c35581add34f9c33e65a8a5f
#
_cell.length_a   1.000
_cell.length_b   1.000
_cell.length_c   1.000
_cell.angle_alpha   90.00
_cell.angle_beta   90.00
_cell.angle_gamma   90.00
#
_symmetry.space_group_name_H-M   'P 1'
#
loop_
_entity.id
_entity.type
_entity.pdbx_description
1 polymer ?
#
loop_
_entity_poly.entity_id
_entity_poly.type
_entity_poly.pdbx_seq_one_letter_code
_entity_poly.pdbx_strand_id
1 'polypeptide(L)'
;MQNQSFSSRFFQTVLLAFALACIFTLGLSALGAALVMGGVIPQNRIAAAASVVNVLSVFLGCVLVLRRSPGQKLLCALAAGGCYTVICGAVRLLFLGAEPDRAVPFLICTVASALLAGLVSCRQKARVSRRRR
;
A
#
# COMPACT_ATOMS: atom_id res chain seq x y z
N MET A 1 21.68 -15.89 -18.46
CA MET A 1 20.61 -16.64 -17.77
C MET A 1 20.27 -16.17 -16.33
N GLN A 2 21.15 -15.47 -15.65
CA GLN A 2 20.86 -14.94 -14.30
C GLN A 2 19.82 -13.79 -14.26
N ASN A 3 19.66 -13.03 -15.32
CA ASN A 3 18.73 -11.90 -15.38
C ASN A 3 17.24 -12.28 -15.40
N GLN A 4 16.89 -13.46 -15.93
CA GLN A 4 15.49 -13.90 -16.00
C GLN A 4 14.95 -14.33 -14.64
N SER A 5 15.75 -14.96 -13.80
CA SER A 5 15.31 -15.39 -12.47
C SER A 5 15.12 -14.21 -11.50
N PHE A 6 15.90 -13.14 -11.67
CA PHE A 6 15.78 -11.92 -10.86
C PHE A 6 14.51 -11.14 -11.22
N SER A 7 14.23 -10.98 -12.50
CA SER A 7 13.02 -10.31 -13.02
C SER A 7 11.74 -11.04 -12.58
N SER A 8 11.74 -12.37 -12.67
CA SER A 8 10.59 -13.18 -12.25
C SER A 8 10.29 -13.06 -10.75
N ARG A 9 11.31 -13.13 -9.90
CA ARG A 9 11.13 -12.97 -8.44
C ARG A 9 10.70 -11.56 -8.05
N PHE A 10 11.23 -10.55 -8.72
CA PHE A 10 10.82 -9.16 -8.52
C PHE A 10 9.33 -8.98 -8.86
N PHE A 11 8.92 -9.47 -10.01
CA PHE A 11 7.52 -9.38 -10.45
C PHE A 11 6.57 -10.14 -9.54
N GLN A 12 6.93 -11.33 -9.09
CA GLN A 12 6.15 -12.10 -8.12
C GLN A 12 6.00 -11.36 -6.78
N THR A 13 7.07 -10.73 -6.31
CA THR A 13 7.03 -9.97 -5.05
C THR A 13 6.12 -8.76 -5.15
N VAL A 14 6.20 -8.01 -6.25
CA VAL A 14 5.34 -6.86 -6.51
C VAL A 14 3.87 -7.27 -6.64
N LEU A 15 3.60 -8.35 -7.38
CA LEU A 15 2.25 -8.87 -7.55
C LEU A 15 1.65 -9.35 -6.23
N LEU A 16 2.44 -10.04 -5.41
CA LEU A 16 2.01 -10.50 -4.09
C LEU A 16 1.73 -9.33 -3.14
N ALA A 17 2.58 -8.31 -3.15
CA ALA A 17 2.38 -7.08 -2.35
C ALA A 17 1.09 -6.37 -2.77
N PHE A 18 0.86 -6.26 -4.06
CA PHE A 18 -0.35 -5.68 -4.62
C PHE A 18 -1.61 -6.47 -4.21
N ALA A 19 -1.58 -7.79 -4.36
CA ALA A 19 -2.71 -8.65 -3.99
C ALA A 19 -3.05 -8.55 -2.49
N LEU A 20 -2.04 -8.57 -1.63
CA LEU A 20 -2.22 -8.37 -0.18
C LEU A 20 -2.77 -7.00 0.15
N ALA A 21 -2.28 -5.94 -0.49
CA ALA A 21 -2.81 -4.60 -0.30
C ALA A 21 -4.30 -4.52 -0.67
N CYS A 22 -4.70 -5.14 -1.78
CA CYS A 22 -6.11 -5.22 -2.19
C CYS A 22 -6.97 -5.97 -1.16
N ILE A 23 -6.51 -7.11 -0.65
CA ILE A 23 -7.22 -7.89 0.36
C ILE A 23 -7.40 -7.08 1.65
N PHE A 24 -6.35 -6.42 2.11
CA PHE A 24 -6.42 -5.54 3.30
C PHE A 24 -7.36 -4.36 3.07
N THR A 25 -7.34 -3.76 1.89
CA THR A 25 -8.24 -2.65 1.54
C THR A 25 -9.70 -3.10 1.60
N LEU A 26 -10.02 -4.25 1.03
CA LEU A 26 -11.38 -4.81 1.06
C LEU A 26 -11.82 -5.13 2.49
N GLY A 27 -10.99 -5.79 3.28
CA GLY A 27 -11.28 -6.13 4.67
C GLY A 27 -11.51 -4.90 5.54
N LEU A 28 -10.59 -3.93 5.46
CA LEU A 28 -10.69 -2.68 6.24
C LEU A 28 -11.84 -1.79 5.76
N SER A 29 -12.15 -1.79 4.46
CA SER A 29 -13.30 -1.05 3.92
C SER A 29 -14.62 -1.64 4.40
N ALA A 30 -14.74 -2.97 4.44
CA ALA A 30 -15.92 -3.64 4.98
C ALA A 30 -16.11 -3.32 6.47
N LEU A 31 -15.02 -3.31 7.23
CA LEU A 31 -15.02 -2.95 8.65
C LEU A 31 -15.40 -1.47 8.86
N GLY A 32 -14.85 -0.58 8.02
CA GLY A 32 -15.19 0.84 8.01
C GLY A 32 -16.66 1.08 7.68
N ALA A 33 -17.22 0.37 6.70
CA ALA A 33 -18.63 0.44 6.36
C ALA A 33 -19.52 -0.01 7.52
N ALA A 34 -19.16 -1.09 8.20
CA ALA A 34 -19.88 -1.55 9.39
C ALA A 34 -19.87 -0.52 10.53
N LEU A 35 -18.75 0.18 10.75
CA LEU A 35 -18.64 1.24 11.76
C LEU A 35 -19.49 2.47 11.40
N VAL A 36 -19.58 2.82 10.12
CA VAL A 36 -20.45 3.90 9.63
C VAL A 36 -21.92 3.53 9.82
N MET A 37 -22.30 2.30 9.46
CA MET A 37 -23.68 1.80 9.64
C MET A 37 -24.05 1.71 11.12
N GLY A 38 -23.10 1.38 11.99
CA GLY A 38 -23.28 1.40 13.46
C GLY A 38 -23.33 2.78 14.10
N GLY A 39 -23.23 3.86 13.32
CA GLY A 39 -23.31 5.23 13.81
C GLY A 39 -22.07 5.73 14.58
N VAL A 40 -20.99 4.94 14.60
CA VAL A 40 -19.73 5.29 15.29
C VAL A 40 -18.97 6.40 14.56
N ILE A 41 -19.04 6.42 13.24
CA ILE A 41 -18.36 7.42 12.40
C ILE A 41 -19.40 8.35 11.79
N PRO A 42 -19.34 9.67 12.07
CA PRO A 42 -20.24 10.64 11.46
C PRO A 42 -19.99 10.76 9.95
N GLN A 43 -21.05 10.99 9.19
CA GLN A 43 -20.99 11.02 7.72
C GLN A 43 -20.00 12.04 7.15
N ASN A 44 -19.77 13.14 7.82
CA ASN A 44 -18.81 14.17 7.40
C ASN A 44 -17.34 13.72 7.47
N ARG A 45 -17.04 12.63 8.17
CA ARG A 45 -15.68 12.08 8.32
C ARG A 45 -15.41 10.81 7.50
N ILE A 46 -16.36 10.35 6.69
CA ILE A 46 -16.21 9.13 5.89
C ILE A 46 -15.01 9.23 4.92
N ALA A 47 -14.83 10.39 4.27
CA ALA A 47 -13.72 10.59 3.35
C ALA A 47 -12.35 10.51 4.04
N ALA A 48 -12.23 11.06 5.25
CA ALA A 48 -11.01 10.97 6.05
C ALA A 48 -10.75 9.52 6.50
N ALA A 49 -11.78 8.83 6.98
CA ALA A 49 -11.68 7.42 7.37
C ALA A 49 -11.25 6.52 6.19
N ALA A 50 -11.81 6.73 5.01
CA ALA A 50 -11.43 6.01 3.80
C ALA A 50 -9.96 6.23 3.41
N SER A 51 -9.46 7.46 3.57
CA SER A 51 -8.05 7.78 3.31
C SER A 51 -7.11 7.07 4.29
N VAL A 52 -7.45 7.04 5.58
CA VAL A 52 -6.68 6.33 6.60
C VAL A 52 -6.66 4.83 6.34
N VAL A 53 -7.80 4.23 6.02
CA VAL A 53 -7.91 2.81 5.65
C VAL A 53 -7.02 2.48 4.47
N ASN A 54 -7.02 3.32 3.44
CA ASN A 54 -6.20 3.12 2.26
C ASN A 54 -4.70 3.17 2.57
N VAL A 55 -4.25 4.20 3.29
CA VAL A 55 -2.84 4.34 3.72
C VAL A 55 -2.40 3.14 4.55
N LEU A 56 -3.23 2.70 5.49
CA LEU A 56 -2.94 1.57 6.36
C LEU A 56 -2.82 0.26 5.56
N SER A 57 -3.73 0.04 4.61
CA SER A 57 -3.75 -1.15 3.75
C SER A 57 -2.48 -1.27 2.91
N VAL A 58 -2.09 -0.17 2.25
CA VAL A 58 -0.86 -0.14 1.43
C VAL A 58 0.37 -0.35 2.31
N PHE A 59 0.43 0.31 3.46
CA PHE A 59 1.53 0.18 4.39
C PHE A 59 1.68 -1.26 4.89
N LEU A 60 0.62 -1.88 5.38
CA LEU A 60 0.63 -3.25 5.88
C LEU A 60 0.96 -4.26 4.78
N GLY A 61 0.33 -4.13 3.62
CA GLY A 61 0.58 -5.00 2.46
C GLY A 61 2.05 -4.96 2.03
N CYS A 62 2.61 -3.77 1.90
CA CYS A 62 4.02 -3.59 1.54
C CYS A 62 4.96 -4.12 2.63
N VAL A 63 4.74 -3.79 3.89
CA VAL A 63 5.61 -4.24 5.00
C VAL A 63 5.64 -5.77 5.11
N LEU A 64 4.50 -6.43 5.00
CA LEU A 64 4.43 -7.90 5.10
C LEU A 64 5.23 -8.60 4.02
N VAL A 65 5.10 -8.13 2.78
CA VAL A 65 5.82 -8.76 1.65
C VAL A 65 7.30 -8.44 1.68
N LEU A 66 7.65 -7.19 1.98
CA LEU A 66 9.04 -6.75 2.00
C LEU A 66 9.86 -7.40 3.14
N ARG A 67 9.20 -7.82 4.22
CA ARG A 67 9.86 -8.60 5.28
C ARG A 67 10.37 -9.96 4.77
N ARG A 68 9.66 -10.57 3.83
CA ARG A 68 10.00 -11.89 3.27
C ARG A 68 10.95 -11.81 2.07
N SER A 69 11.05 -10.66 1.41
CA SER A 69 11.87 -10.51 0.20
C SER A 69 13.31 -10.15 0.54
N PRO A 70 14.31 -10.91 0.06
CA PRO A 70 15.74 -10.64 0.32
C PRO A 70 16.35 -9.55 -0.59
N GLY A 71 15.61 -9.03 -1.57
CA GLY A 71 16.12 -8.15 -2.63
C GLY A 71 16.00 -6.64 -2.37
N GLN A 72 15.86 -5.88 -3.44
CA GLN A 72 15.75 -4.40 -3.46
C GLN A 72 14.40 -3.94 -2.92
N LYS A 73 14.29 -3.89 -1.60
CA LYS A 73 13.03 -3.65 -0.88
C LYS A 73 12.37 -2.32 -1.24
N LEU A 74 13.18 -1.26 -1.36
CA LEU A 74 12.65 0.07 -1.65
C LEU A 74 12.03 0.15 -3.05
N LEU A 75 12.66 -0.49 -4.02
CA LEU A 75 12.21 -0.50 -5.41
C LEU A 75 10.93 -1.34 -5.57
N CYS A 76 10.84 -2.48 -4.88
CA CYS A 76 9.62 -3.28 -4.81
C CYS A 76 8.46 -2.52 -4.15
N ALA A 77 8.74 -1.78 -3.06
CA ALA A 77 7.73 -0.97 -2.39
C ALA A 77 7.19 0.15 -3.28
N LEU A 78 8.10 0.86 -3.97
CA LEU A 78 7.74 1.91 -4.91
C LEU A 78 6.92 1.37 -6.10
N ALA A 79 7.34 0.24 -6.67
CA ALA A 79 6.62 -0.39 -7.79
C ALA A 79 5.22 -0.85 -7.35
N ALA A 80 5.11 -1.54 -6.23
CA ALA A 80 3.82 -2.01 -5.70
C ALA A 80 2.89 -0.85 -5.32
N GLY A 81 3.41 0.16 -4.62
CA GLY A 81 2.67 1.36 -4.27
C GLY A 81 2.25 2.18 -5.48
N GLY A 82 3.12 2.31 -6.48
CA GLY A 82 2.83 2.98 -7.74
C GLY A 82 1.71 2.29 -8.52
N CYS A 83 1.79 0.98 -8.70
CA CYS A 83 0.74 0.19 -9.36
C CYS A 83 -0.61 0.32 -8.63
N TYR A 84 -0.59 0.21 -7.31
CA TYR A 84 -1.80 0.37 -6.50
C TYR A 84 -2.40 1.77 -6.65
N THR A 85 -1.58 2.81 -6.62
CA THR A 85 -2.00 4.20 -6.77
C THR A 85 -2.63 4.46 -8.14
N VAL A 86 -2.03 3.94 -9.22
CA VAL A 86 -2.55 4.07 -10.59
C VAL A 86 -3.92 3.40 -10.72
N ILE A 87 -4.07 2.19 -10.19
CA ILE A 87 -5.34 1.45 -10.26
C ILE A 87 -6.42 2.14 -9.43
N CYS A 88 -6.12 2.54 -8.20
CA CYS A 88 -7.06 3.29 -7.37
C CYS A 88 -7.43 4.64 -7.98
N GLY A 89 -6.48 5.34 -8.59
CA GLY A 89 -6.71 6.57 -9.33
C GLY A 89 -7.63 6.36 -10.54
N ALA A 90 -7.39 5.32 -11.32
CA ALA A 90 -8.21 4.96 -12.48
C ALA A 90 -9.66 4.61 -12.07
N VAL A 91 -9.81 3.81 -11.02
CA VAL A 91 -11.14 3.47 -10.48
C VAL A 91 -11.88 4.71 -9.99
N ARG A 92 -11.20 5.62 -9.29
CA ARG A 92 -11.80 6.89 -8.86
C ARG A 92 -12.25 7.76 -10.03
N LEU A 93 -11.42 7.90 -11.07
CA LEU A 93 -11.76 8.67 -12.25
C LEU A 93 -12.99 8.10 -12.97
N LEU A 94 -13.10 6.78 -13.06
CA LEU A 94 -14.20 6.10 -13.74
C LEU A 94 -15.53 6.18 -12.96
N PHE A 95 -15.50 6.09 -11.62
CA PHE A 95 -16.73 5.97 -10.83
C PHE A 95 -17.18 7.25 -10.13
N LEU A 96 -16.27 8.18 -9.81
CA LEU A 96 -16.57 9.36 -9.00
C LEU A 96 -16.49 10.69 -9.78
N GLY A 97 -16.11 10.65 -11.07
CA GLY A 97 -15.86 11.85 -11.85
C GLY A 97 -14.61 12.61 -11.37
N ALA A 98 -14.01 13.37 -12.26
CA ALA A 98 -12.76 14.07 -12.00
C ALA A 98 -12.98 15.35 -11.19
N GLU A 99 -12.98 15.26 -9.86
CA GLU A 99 -12.63 16.43 -9.05
C GLU A 99 -11.13 16.33 -8.68
N PRO A 100 -10.24 17.03 -9.42
CA PRO A 100 -8.79 16.91 -9.25
C PRO A 100 -8.32 17.35 -7.87
N ASP A 101 -9.00 18.29 -7.23
CA ASP A 101 -8.61 18.84 -5.93
C ASP A 101 -8.60 17.80 -4.79
N ARG A 102 -9.41 16.74 -4.90
CA ARG A 102 -9.48 15.67 -3.91
C ARG A 102 -8.63 14.46 -4.25
N ALA A 103 -8.25 14.31 -5.52
CA ALA A 103 -7.43 13.19 -5.97
C ALA A 103 -5.96 13.35 -5.60
N VAL A 104 -5.43 14.57 -5.69
CA VAL A 104 -4.01 14.88 -5.44
C VAL A 104 -3.57 14.50 -4.03
N PRO A 105 -4.23 14.93 -2.93
CA PRO A 105 -3.81 14.55 -1.58
C PRO A 105 -3.90 13.04 -1.33
N PHE A 106 -4.87 12.35 -1.92
CA PHE A 106 -4.99 10.90 -1.84
C PHE A 106 -3.79 10.18 -2.50
N LEU A 107 -3.39 10.63 -3.69
CA LEU A 107 -2.24 10.07 -4.40
C LEU A 107 -0.95 10.29 -3.60
N ILE A 108 -0.74 11.49 -3.08
CA ILE A 108 0.43 11.83 -2.26
C ILE A 108 0.49 10.94 -1.00
N CYS A 109 -0.61 10.78 -0.28
CA CYS A 109 -0.67 9.93 0.91
C CYS A 109 -0.37 8.46 0.59
N THR A 110 -0.86 7.94 -0.54
CA THR A 110 -0.62 6.56 -0.95
C THR A 110 0.85 6.32 -1.31
N VAL A 111 1.46 7.22 -2.07
CA VAL A 111 2.89 7.16 -2.41
C VAL A 111 3.75 7.29 -1.16
N ALA A 112 3.43 8.24 -0.28
CA ALA A 112 4.15 8.43 0.99
C ALA A 112 4.07 7.18 1.88
N SER A 113 2.92 6.51 1.97
CA SER A 113 2.78 5.27 2.74
C SER A 113 3.62 4.13 2.18
N ALA A 114 3.70 3.99 0.86
CA ALA A 114 4.55 3.00 0.21
C ALA A 114 6.05 3.26 0.45
N LEU A 115 6.47 4.52 0.39
CA LEU A 115 7.84 4.93 0.72
C LEU A 115 8.20 4.64 2.18
N LEU A 116 7.32 4.97 3.11
CA LEU A 116 7.51 4.69 4.54
C LEU A 116 7.61 3.18 4.80
N ALA A 117 6.78 2.36 4.16
CA ALA A 117 6.85 0.91 4.27
C ALA A 117 8.20 0.37 3.78
N GLY A 118 8.71 0.88 2.66
CA GLY A 118 10.03 0.57 2.13
C GLY A 118 11.16 0.93 3.10
N LEU A 119 11.13 2.14 3.65
CA LEU A 119 12.13 2.63 4.61
C LEU A 119 12.13 1.84 5.91
N VAL A 120 10.96 1.55 6.47
CA VAL A 120 10.82 0.73 7.69
C VAL A 120 11.39 -0.67 7.47
N SER A 121 11.10 -1.27 6.32
CA SER A 121 11.62 -2.60 5.97
C SER A 121 13.13 -2.62 5.79
N CYS A 122 13.72 -1.56 5.27
CA CYS A 122 15.18 -1.40 5.15
C CYS A 122 15.84 -1.24 6.53
N ARG A 123 15.27 -0.42 7.42
CA ARG A 123 15.81 -0.21 8.78
C ARG A 123 15.82 -1.48 9.63
N GLN A 124 14.82 -2.33 9.50
CA GLN A 124 14.79 -3.59 10.26
C GLN A 124 15.93 -4.53 9.89
N LYS A 125 16.34 -4.57 8.61
CA LYS A 125 17.50 -5.38 8.18
C LYS A 125 18.81 -4.90 8.81
N ALA A 126 18.99 -3.60 8.94
CA ALA A 126 20.19 -3.02 9.55
C ALA A 126 20.30 -3.37 11.05
N ARG A 127 19.18 -3.42 11.78
CA ARG A 127 19.16 -3.80 13.21
C ARG A 127 19.46 -5.27 13.46
N VAL A 128 18.95 -6.17 12.61
CA VAL A 128 19.19 -7.62 12.72
C VAL A 128 20.65 -7.96 12.42
N SER A 129 21.26 -7.29 11.44
CA SER A 129 22.68 -7.48 11.12
C SER A 129 23.63 -7.03 12.24
N ARG A 130 23.27 -5.98 12.99
CA ARG A 130 24.06 -5.53 14.15
C ARG A 130 24.00 -6.49 15.37
N ARG A 131 22.94 -7.28 15.52
CA ARG A 131 22.80 -8.24 16.63
C ARG A 131 23.55 -9.55 16.40
N ARG A 132 24.01 -9.82 15.17
CA ARG A 132 24.76 -11.06 14.84
C ARG A 132 26.29 -10.86 14.81
N ARG A 133 26.77 -9.68 15.13
CA ARG A 133 28.20 -9.41 15.36
C ARG A 133 28.45 -9.22 16.84
#